data_5ebdedd241f2d741cf72ca9fc9ec387c
#
_entry.id   5ebdedd241f2d741cf72ca9fc9ec387c
#
_cell.length_a   1.000
_cell.length_b   1.000
_cell.length_c   1.000
_cell.angle_alpha   90.00
_cell.angle_beta   90.00
_cell.angle_gamma   90.00
#
_symmetry.space_group_name_H-M   'P 1'
#
loop_
_entity.id
_entity.type
_entity.pdbx_description
1 polymer ?
#
loop_
_entity_poly.entity_id
_entity_poly.type
_entity_poly.pdbx_seq_one_letter_code
_entity_poly.pdbx_strand_id
1 'polypeptide(L)'
;VGIFAVLLGIYSVGVTLITGLTVGLSGLTVEVFFHGGTQIVLAALTTYLVCMPLILIFGQIRGAYLGGSILAFFLGYSMLFFKGGILASIYPFSAALILVGFDMSGYAGTTTAPNPLLAVIGVDIMVLWAVLLLLMSSNKKEIKSRKQANSKGKGKRAVRRKGR
;
A
#
# COMPACT_ATOMS: atom_id res chain seq x y z
N VAL A 1 10.47 1.07 1.81
CA VAL A 1 9.36 1.56 2.69
C VAL A 1 9.91 2.47 3.75
N GLY A 2 10.90 2.04 4.55
CA GLY A 2 11.47 2.86 5.63
C GLY A 2 12.00 4.22 5.16
N ILE A 3 12.78 4.25 4.08
CA ILE A 3 13.31 5.49 3.51
C ILE A 3 12.17 6.43 3.06
N PHE A 4 11.11 5.90 2.46
CA PHE A 4 9.98 6.70 2.01
C PHE A 4 9.17 7.27 3.19
N ALA A 5 8.97 6.50 4.26
CA ALA A 5 8.35 6.97 5.48
C ALA A 5 9.15 8.10 6.16
N VAL A 6 10.48 7.98 6.20
CA VAL A 6 11.38 9.02 6.71
C VAL A 6 11.29 10.29 5.85
N LEU A 7 11.33 10.17 4.52
CA LEU A 7 11.19 11.31 3.61
C LEU A 7 9.84 12.03 3.76
N LEU A 8 8.74 11.26 3.90
CA LEU A 8 7.42 11.82 4.18
C LEU A 8 7.38 12.54 5.54
N GLY A 9 8.02 11.97 6.56
CA GLY A 9 8.15 12.61 7.87
C GLY A 9 8.89 13.95 7.77
N ILE A 10 10.05 13.98 7.10
CA ILE A 10 10.84 15.21 6.90
C ILE A 10 10.04 16.25 6.10
N TYR A 11 9.35 15.83 5.04
CA TYR A 11 8.49 16.72 4.25
C TYR A 11 7.35 17.31 5.08
N SER A 12 6.68 16.48 5.89
CA SER A 12 5.60 16.92 6.77
C SER A 12 6.07 17.95 7.80
N VAL A 13 7.21 17.70 8.44
CA VAL A 13 7.83 18.66 9.36
C VAL A 13 8.15 19.97 8.64
N GLY A 14 8.75 19.92 7.45
CA GLY A 14 9.08 21.08 6.64
C GLY A 14 7.84 21.91 6.30
N VAL A 15 6.77 21.27 5.83
CA VAL A 15 5.50 21.95 5.51
C VAL A 15 4.88 22.57 6.75
N THR A 16 4.86 21.86 7.87
CA THR A 16 4.31 22.37 9.13
C THR A 16 5.06 23.60 9.63
N LEU A 17 6.40 23.59 9.55
CA LEU A 17 7.23 24.74 9.93
C LEU A 17 7.00 25.94 9.01
N ILE A 18 6.97 25.73 7.69
CA ILE A 18 6.73 26.80 6.72
C ILE A 18 5.34 27.41 6.92
N THR A 19 4.32 26.57 7.07
CA THR A 19 2.93 27.02 7.35
C THR A 19 2.86 27.77 8.66
N GLY A 20 3.53 27.26 9.69
CA GLY A 20 3.56 27.89 11.00
C GLY A 20 4.24 29.28 11.00
N LEU A 21 5.30 29.45 10.20
CA LEU A 21 5.96 30.74 10.04
C LEU A 21 5.13 31.74 9.24
N THR A 22 4.28 31.29 8.32
CA THR A 22 3.47 32.16 7.44
C THR A 22 2.12 32.53 8.05
N VAL A 23 1.47 31.58 8.73
CA VAL A 23 0.09 31.74 9.25
C VAL A 23 0.06 31.94 10.77
N GLY A 24 1.16 31.59 11.46
CA GLY A 24 1.28 31.59 12.90
C GLY A 24 1.11 30.20 13.50
N LEU A 25 1.83 29.96 14.59
CA LEU A 25 1.85 28.67 15.32
C LEU A 25 0.83 28.64 16.48
N SER A 26 -0.22 29.46 16.41
CA SER A 26 -1.25 29.47 17.46
C SER A 26 -1.91 28.10 17.58
N GLY A 27 -1.73 27.43 18.74
CA GLY A 27 -2.28 26.10 19.01
C GLY A 27 -1.38 24.92 18.65
N LEU A 28 -0.19 25.14 18.07
CA LEU A 28 0.79 24.07 17.87
C LEU A 28 1.52 23.78 19.19
N THR A 29 1.10 22.75 19.89
CA THR A 29 1.84 22.21 21.03
C THR A 29 2.80 21.11 20.58
N VAL A 30 3.84 20.84 21.36
CA VAL A 30 4.78 19.74 21.10
C VAL A 30 4.04 18.41 21.00
N GLU A 31 3.01 18.22 21.79
CA GLU A 31 2.16 17.03 21.78
C GLU A 31 1.40 16.87 20.45
N VAL A 32 0.77 17.93 19.96
CA VAL A 32 0.07 17.93 18.66
C VAL A 32 1.04 17.65 17.51
N PHE A 33 2.25 18.19 17.57
CA PHE A 33 3.28 17.95 16.58
C PHE A 33 3.72 16.49 16.53
N PHE A 34 4.03 15.86 17.67
CA PHE A 34 4.40 14.45 17.72
C PHE A 34 3.24 13.54 17.37
N HIS A 35 2.03 13.84 17.80
CA HIS A 35 0.83 13.07 17.45
C HIS A 35 0.57 13.11 15.95
N GLY A 36 0.57 14.27 15.33
CA GLY A 36 0.43 14.41 13.88
C GLY A 36 1.55 13.72 13.10
N GLY A 37 2.79 13.82 13.54
CA GLY A 37 3.93 13.14 12.95
C GLY A 37 3.79 11.61 12.96
N THR A 38 3.38 11.05 14.11
CA THR A 38 3.13 9.60 14.23
C THR A 38 1.96 9.15 13.36
N GLN A 39 0.88 9.92 13.29
CA GLN A 39 -0.26 9.63 12.41
C GLN A 39 0.17 9.57 10.94
N ILE A 40 0.99 10.51 10.46
CA ILE A 40 1.48 10.52 9.08
C ILE A 40 2.32 9.29 8.77
N VAL A 41 3.23 8.91 9.67
CA VAL A 41 4.06 7.71 9.49
C VAL A 41 3.21 6.45 9.45
N LEU A 42 2.26 6.30 10.37
CA LEU A 42 1.33 5.17 10.42
C LEU A 42 0.42 5.14 9.17
N ALA A 43 -0.08 6.30 8.72
CA ALA A 43 -0.87 6.41 7.51
C ALA A 43 -0.08 5.97 6.27
N ALA A 44 1.19 6.34 6.17
CA ALA A 44 2.07 5.89 5.10
C ALA A 44 2.28 4.37 5.11
N LEU A 45 2.46 3.76 6.29
CA LEU A 45 2.63 2.32 6.43
C LEU A 45 1.34 1.55 6.08
N THR A 46 0.19 1.97 6.59
CA THR A 46 -1.10 1.32 6.30
C THR A 46 -1.49 1.47 4.83
N THR A 47 -1.28 2.65 4.24
CA THR A 47 -1.50 2.88 2.80
C THR A 47 -0.58 2.00 1.94
N TYR A 48 0.68 1.80 2.36
CA TYR A 48 1.60 0.89 1.69
C TYR A 48 1.08 -0.55 1.71
N LEU A 49 0.57 -1.04 2.85
CA LEU A 49 -0.03 -2.38 2.94
C LEU A 49 -1.21 -2.53 1.97
N VAL A 50 -2.07 -1.52 1.89
CA VAL A 50 -3.20 -1.51 0.95
C VAL A 50 -2.75 -1.48 -0.51
N CYS A 51 -1.65 -0.79 -0.82
CA CYS A 51 -1.08 -0.76 -2.18
C CYS A 51 -0.31 -2.04 -2.55
N MET A 52 0.02 -2.91 -1.59
CA MET A 52 0.87 -4.07 -1.82
C MET A 52 0.38 -5.01 -2.94
N PRO A 53 -0.93 -5.35 -3.05
CA PRO A 53 -1.41 -6.16 -4.17
C PRO A 53 -1.15 -5.51 -5.54
N LEU A 54 -1.34 -4.20 -5.65
CA LEU A 54 -1.08 -3.46 -6.88
C LEU A 54 0.41 -3.49 -7.24
N ILE A 55 1.28 -3.26 -6.26
CA ILE A 55 2.73 -3.33 -6.44
C ILE A 55 3.16 -4.73 -6.90
N LEU A 56 2.58 -5.78 -6.34
CA LEU A 56 2.88 -7.17 -6.71
C LEU A 56 2.41 -7.51 -8.13
N ILE A 57 1.25 -7.01 -8.56
CA ILE A 57 0.73 -7.25 -9.91
C ILE A 57 1.57 -6.49 -10.94
N PHE A 58 1.69 -5.17 -10.79
CA PHE A 58 2.36 -4.31 -11.77
C PHE A 58 3.88 -4.46 -11.75
N GLY A 59 4.48 -4.81 -10.62
CA GLY A 59 5.91 -5.07 -10.52
C GLY A 59 6.38 -6.32 -11.27
N GLN A 60 5.47 -7.25 -11.61
CA GLN A 60 5.77 -8.44 -12.42
C GLN A 60 5.75 -8.16 -13.93
N ILE A 61 5.17 -7.07 -14.36
CA ILE A 61 5.00 -6.70 -15.78
C ILE A 61 6.04 -5.63 -16.12
N ARG A 62 6.92 -5.94 -17.07
CA ARG A 62 7.96 -4.99 -17.52
C ARG A 62 7.32 -3.72 -18.07
N GLY A 63 7.72 -2.56 -17.53
CA GLY A 63 7.23 -1.24 -17.96
C GLY A 63 5.84 -0.85 -17.43
N ALA A 64 5.14 -1.72 -16.69
CA ALA A 64 3.81 -1.41 -16.18
C ALA A 64 3.81 -0.66 -14.83
N TYR A 65 4.98 -0.38 -14.25
CA TYR A 65 5.08 0.30 -12.95
C TYR A 65 4.43 1.69 -12.96
N LEU A 66 4.55 2.43 -14.09
CA LEU A 66 3.92 3.74 -14.24
C LEU A 66 2.38 3.63 -14.23
N GLY A 67 1.84 2.65 -14.98
CA GLY A 67 0.39 2.37 -14.98
C GLY A 67 -0.12 1.98 -13.59
N GLY A 68 0.66 1.16 -12.87
CA GLY A 68 0.34 0.79 -11.49
C GLY A 68 0.32 1.97 -10.53
N SER A 69 1.26 2.91 -10.67
CA SER A 69 1.30 4.13 -9.87
C SER A 69 0.13 5.06 -10.16
N ILE A 70 -0.23 5.24 -11.43
CA ILE A 70 -1.39 6.03 -11.85
C ILE A 70 -2.67 5.40 -11.30
N LEU A 71 -2.82 4.08 -11.41
CA LEU A 71 -3.99 3.38 -10.88
C LEU A 71 -4.09 3.52 -9.36
N ALA A 72 -2.98 3.35 -8.63
CA ALA A 72 -2.94 3.52 -7.18
C ALA A 72 -3.33 4.95 -6.77
N PHE A 73 -2.87 5.96 -7.53
CA PHE A 73 -3.25 7.36 -7.32
C PHE A 73 -4.77 7.55 -7.50
N PHE A 74 -5.34 7.06 -8.61
CA PHE A 74 -6.79 7.18 -8.85
C PHE A 74 -7.62 6.45 -7.80
N LEU A 75 -7.20 5.24 -7.39
CA LEU A 75 -7.86 4.50 -6.33
C LEU A 75 -7.76 5.22 -4.97
N GLY A 76 -6.59 5.77 -4.65
CA GLY A 76 -6.44 6.60 -3.45
C GLY A 76 -7.32 7.85 -3.48
N TYR A 77 -7.34 8.55 -4.61
CA TYR A 77 -8.15 9.76 -4.77
C TYR A 77 -9.67 9.48 -4.76
N SER A 78 -10.08 8.31 -5.25
CA SER A 78 -11.51 7.94 -5.31
C SER A 78 -12.18 7.84 -3.94
N MET A 79 -11.41 7.69 -2.84
CA MET A 79 -11.97 7.71 -1.48
C MET A 79 -12.74 9.01 -1.16
N LEU A 80 -12.40 10.13 -1.82
CA LEU A 80 -13.07 11.42 -1.62
C LEU A 80 -14.51 11.45 -2.15
N PHE A 81 -14.89 10.50 -3.00
CA PHE A 81 -16.23 10.41 -3.56
C PHE A 81 -17.18 9.54 -2.71
N PHE A 82 -16.67 8.82 -1.73
CA PHE A 82 -17.49 7.96 -0.87
C PHE A 82 -18.10 8.75 0.29
N LYS A 83 -19.35 9.17 0.13
CA LYS A 83 -20.10 9.97 1.13
C LYS A 83 -20.73 9.14 2.25
N GLY A 84 -20.78 7.83 2.14
CA GLY A 84 -21.41 6.94 3.13
C GLY A 84 -20.41 6.37 4.14
N GLY A 85 -20.74 6.44 5.43
CA GLY A 85 -19.86 5.94 6.52
C GLY A 85 -19.49 4.47 6.38
N ILE A 86 -20.41 3.61 5.92
CA ILE A 86 -20.14 2.17 5.71
C ILE A 86 -19.18 1.98 4.52
N LEU A 87 -19.47 2.62 3.39
CA LEU A 87 -18.65 2.46 2.19
C LEU A 87 -17.25 3.05 2.38
N ALA A 88 -17.14 4.21 3.01
CA ALA A 88 -15.87 4.82 3.38
C ALA A 88 -15.08 3.94 4.37
N SER A 89 -15.77 3.23 5.28
CA SER A 89 -15.09 2.35 6.24
C SER A 89 -14.55 1.06 5.60
N ILE A 90 -15.24 0.48 4.62
CA ILE A 90 -14.82 -0.78 3.97
C ILE A 90 -13.81 -0.51 2.86
N TYR A 91 -13.84 0.67 2.23
CA TYR A 91 -12.93 0.99 1.13
C TYR A 91 -11.47 1.01 1.62
N PRO A 92 -10.56 0.21 1.04
CA PRO A 92 -9.26 -0.06 1.65
C PRO A 92 -8.41 1.19 1.89
N PHE A 93 -8.43 2.18 0.99
CA PHE A 93 -7.61 3.39 1.13
C PHE A 93 -8.14 4.32 2.23
N SER A 94 -9.45 4.52 2.34
CA SER A 94 -10.04 5.29 3.45
C SER A 94 -9.97 4.50 4.76
N ALA A 95 -10.15 3.17 4.71
CA ALA A 95 -9.99 2.28 5.86
C ALA A 95 -8.60 2.41 6.49
N ALA A 96 -7.54 2.47 5.67
CA ALA A 96 -6.18 2.69 6.14
C ALA A 96 -6.02 3.98 6.95
N LEU A 97 -6.66 5.08 6.51
CA LEU A 97 -6.63 6.36 7.20
C LEU A 97 -7.49 6.37 8.48
N ILE A 98 -8.66 5.72 8.43
CA ILE A 98 -9.56 5.57 9.59
C ILE A 98 -8.87 4.82 10.72
N LEU A 99 -8.14 3.73 10.41
CA LEU A 99 -7.40 2.95 11.41
C LEU A 99 -6.30 3.74 12.12
N VAL A 100 -5.76 4.74 11.46
CA VAL A 100 -4.74 5.64 12.04
C VAL A 100 -5.39 6.78 12.84
N GLY A 101 -6.72 6.87 12.87
CA GLY A 101 -7.45 7.93 13.55
C GLY A 101 -7.46 9.24 12.77
N PHE A 102 -7.29 9.19 11.43
CA PHE A 102 -7.37 10.39 10.61
C PHE A 102 -8.85 10.82 10.47
N ASP A 103 -9.13 12.08 10.77
CA ASP A 103 -10.48 12.61 10.64
C ASP A 103 -10.85 12.87 9.17
N MET A 104 -11.71 12.00 8.64
CA MET A 104 -12.21 12.08 7.28
C MET A 104 -13.42 12.99 7.11
N SER A 105 -13.99 13.52 8.19
CA SER A 105 -15.25 14.30 8.16
C SER A 105 -15.14 15.55 7.30
N GLY A 106 -13.99 16.22 7.32
CA GLY A 106 -13.73 17.42 6.55
C GLY A 106 -13.55 17.19 5.04
N TYR A 107 -13.22 15.95 4.61
CA TYR A 107 -12.88 15.66 3.22
C TYR A 107 -14.01 15.00 2.43
N ALA A 108 -14.75 14.10 3.03
CA ALA A 108 -15.73 13.27 2.33
C ALA A 108 -17.18 13.76 2.53
N GLY A 109 -17.41 14.80 3.31
CA GLY A 109 -18.76 15.22 3.67
C GLY A 109 -19.57 14.07 4.29
N THR A 110 -18.89 13.17 5.00
CA THR A 110 -19.50 12.00 5.62
C THR A 110 -20.36 12.43 6.79
N THR A 111 -21.66 12.25 6.65
CA THR A 111 -22.65 12.53 7.70
C THR A 111 -22.67 11.45 8.78
N THR A 112 -22.03 10.32 8.54
CA THR A 112 -22.01 9.15 9.42
C THR A 112 -20.58 8.86 9.89
N ALA A 113 -20.40 8.70 11.20
CA ALA A 113 -19.11 8.35 11.77
C ALA A 113 -18.56 7.03 11.16
N PRO A 114 -17.29 6.98 10.77
CA PRO A 114 -16.70 5.78 10.21
C PRO A 114 -16.61 4.68 11.28
N ASN A 115 -16.80 3.42 10.87
CA ASN A 115 -16.73 2.28 11.77
C ASN A 115 -15.32 1.64 11.69
N PRO A 116 -14.53 1.68 12.76
CA PRO A 116 -13.16 1.14 12.75
C PRO A 116 -13.12 -0.38 12.55
N LEU A 117 -14.14 -1.13 12.97
CA LEU A 117 -14.20 -2.58 12.75
C LEU A 117 -14.32 -2.92 11.26
N LEU A 118 -15.14 -2.16 10.51
CA LEU A 118 -15.24 -2.31 9.06
C LEU A 118 -13.95 -1.91 8.36
N ALA A 119 -13.22 -0.94 8.91
CA ALA A 119 -11.94 -0.52 8.37
C ALA A 119 -10.87 -1.61 8.51
N VAL A 120 -10.84 -2.35 9.63
CA VAL A 120 -9.97 -3.54 9.77
C VAL A 120 -10.27 -4.55 8.66
N ILE A 121 -11.55 -4.88 8.43
CA ILE A 121 -11.95 -5.82 7.38
C ILE A 121 -11.49 -5.34 6.00
N GLY A 122 -11.64 -4.04 5.69
CA GLY A 122 -11.21 -3.46 4.42
C GLY A 122 -9.71 -3.61 4.17
N VAL A 123 -8.88 -3.38 5.17
CA VAL A 123 -7.42 -3.55 5.08
C VAL A 123 -7.03 -5.02 5.02
N ASP A 124 -7.66 -5.88 5.84
CA ASP A 124 -7.37 -7.32 5.88
C ASP A 124 -7.65 -8.01 4.55
N ILE A 125 -8.70 -7.62 3.83
CA ILE A 125 -8.99 -8.14 2.48
C ILE A 125 -7.81 -7.85 1.54
N MET A 126 -7.22 -6.67 1.59
CA MET A 126 -6.08 -6.32 0.74
C MET A 126 -4.81 -7.08 1.15
N VAL A 127 -4.57 -7.25 2.44
CA VAL A 127 -3.45 -8.04 2.95
C VAL A 127 -3.59 -9.51 2.53
N LEU A 128 -4.77 -10.10 2.68
CA LEU A 128 -5.07 -11.46 2.22
C LEU A 128 -4.83 -11.60 0.71
N TRP A 129 -5.27 -10.64 -0.08
CA TRP A 129 -5.03 -10.64 -1.51
C TRP A 129 -3.54 -10.56 -1.85
N ALA A 130 -2.77 -9.71 -1.15
CA ALA A 130 -1.33 -9.66 -1.30
C ALA A 130 -0.65 -11.00 -0.99
N VAL A 131 -1.05 -11.66 0.11
CA VAL A 131 -0.54 -12.99 0.49
C VAL A 131 -0.85 -14.03 -0.58
N LEU A 132 -2.08 -14.07 -1.10
CA LEU A 132 -2.46 -14.98 -2.17
C LEU A 132 -1.62 -14.77 -3.44
N LEU A 133 -1.39 -13.51 -3.84
CA LEU A 133 -0.53 -13.19 -4.99
C LEU A 133 0.92 -13.63 -4.78
N LEU A 134 1.46 -13.47 -3.57
CA LEU A 134 2.80 -13.95 -3.22
C LEU A 134 2.90 -15.47 -3.32
N LEU A 135 1.93 -16.21 -2.78
CA LEU A 135 1.89 -17.66 -2.85
C LEU A 135 1.81 -18.16 -4.30
N MET A 136 0.95 -17.53 -5.12
CA MET A 136 0.84 -17.86 -6.54
C MET A 136 2.14 -17.57 -7.31
N SER A 137 2.83 -16.48 -6.98
CA SER A 137 4.12 -16.12 -7.60
C SER A 137 5.23 -17.09 -7.22
N SER A 138 5.27 -17.54 -5.96
CA SER A 138 6.22 -18.52 -5.46
C SER A 138 6.07 -19.86 -6.18
N ASN A 139 4.84 -20.38 -6.27
CA ASN A 139 4.54 -21.63 -6.96
C ASN A 139 4.94 -21.63 -8.45
N LYS A 140 4.74 -20.49 -9.15
CA LYS A 140 5.18 -20.35 -10.54
C LYS A 140 6.70 -20.44 -10.69
N LYS A 141 7.48 -19.91 -9.74
CA LYS A 141 8.95 -20.00 -9.78
C LYS A 141 9.43 -21.43 -9.55
N GLU A 142 8.84 -22.16 -8.61
CA GLU A 142 9.18 -23.58 -8.37
C GLU A 142 8.89 -24.45 -9.60
N ILE A 143 7.73 -24.30 -10.24
CA ILE A 143 7.38 -25.06 -11.42
C ILE A 143 8.35 -24.77 -12.58
N LYS A 144 8.78 -23.51 -12.77
CA LYS A 144 9.78 -23.15 -13.77
C LYS A 144 11.13 -23.77 -13.48
N SER A 145 11.59 -23.76 -12.23
CA SER A 145 12.89 -24.34 -11.84
C SER A 145 12.91 -25.85 -12.04
N ARG A 146 11.82 -26.55 -11.68
CA ARG A 146 11.67 -28.00 -11.90
C ARG A 146 11.66 -28.36 -13.40
N LYS A 147 10.99 -27.58 -14.24
CA LYS A 147 10.99 -27.78 -15.70
C LYS A 147 12.38 -27.61 -16.31
N GLN A 148 13.13 -26.59 -15.88
CA GLN A 148 14.50 -26.37 -16.34
C GLN A 148 15.46 -27.47 -15.91
N ALA A 149 15.36 -27.94 -14.66
CA ALA A 149 16.17 -29.05 -14.15
C ALA A 149 15.90 -30.34 -14.94
N ASN A 150 14.64 -30.63 -15.23
CA ASN A 150 14.23 -31.83 -15.99
C ASN A 150 14.68 -31.77 -17.46
N SER A 151 14.64 -30.58 -18.08
CA SER A 151 15.14 -30.35 -19.45
C SER A 151 16.66 -30.56 -19.55
N LYS A 152 17.44 -30.02 -18.59
CA LYS A 152 18.90 -30.23 -18.53
C LYS A 152 19.28 -31.70 -18.29
N GLY A 153 18.49 -32.44 -17.50
CA GLY A 153 18.69 -33.87 -17.27
C GLY A 153 18.46 -34.72 -18.51
N LYS A 154 17.43 -34.40 -19.31
CA LYS A 154 17.15 -35.09 -20.58
C LYS A 154 18.23 -34.82 -21.62
N GLY A 155 18.75 -33.59 -21.74
CA GLY A 155 19.85 -33.25 -22.65
C GLY A 155 21.13 -34.04 -22.37
N LYS A 156 21.53 -34.15 -21.09
CA LYS A 156 22.71 -34.92 -20.68
C LYS A 156 22.58 -36.43 -20.99
N ARG A 157 21.38 -37.02 -20.84
CA ARG A 157 21.12 -38.42 -21.16
C ARG A 157 21.17 -38.70 -22.68
N ALA A 158 20.69 -37.75 -23.50
CA ALA A 158 20.70 -37.88 -24.97
C ALA A 158 22.14 -37.83 -25.51
N VAL A 159 22.99 -36.94 -25.01
CA VAL A 159 24.41 -36.87 -25.42
C VAL A 159 25.16 -38.13 -25.05
N ARG A 160 24.93 -38.72 -23.86
CA ARG A 160 25.58 -39.96 -23.40
C ARG A 160 25.18 -41.20 -24.23
N ARG A 161 24.00 -41.20 -24.86
CA ARG A 161 23.55 -42.28 -25.74
C ARG A 161 24.14 -42.21 -27.16
N LYS A 162 24.51 -41.01 -27.66
CA LYS A 162 25.15 -40.87 -28.97
C LYS A 162 26.64 -41.13 -28.99
N GLY A 163 27.29 -41.20 -27.83
CA GLY A 163 28.73 -41.43 -27.70
C GLY A 163 29.13 -42.88 -27.39
N ARG A 164 28.17 -43.83 -27.54
CA ARG A 164 28.40 -45.29 -27.54
C ARG A 164 28.00 -45.85 -28.90
#